data_c48d1877bd0c34e6a69c327a4c02109e
#
_entry.id   c48d1877bd0c34e6a69c327a4c02109e
#
_cell.length_a   1.000
_cell.length_b   1.000
_cell.length_c   1.000
_cell.angle_alpha   90.00
_cell.angle_beta   90.00
_cell.angle_gamma   90.00
#
_symmetry.space_group_name_H-M   'P 1'
#
loop_
_entity.id
_entity.type
_entity.pdbx_description
1 polymer ?
#
loop_
_entity_poly.entity_id
_entity_poly.type
_entity_poly.pdbx_seq_one_letter_code
_entity_poly.pdbx_strand_id
1 'polypeptide(L)'
;MVEITLNNGVKMPQLGLGTFLIPKDKLSTTIGEAYRLGYRLFDTAWRYHNEADIAQALKDNGINRKDVFITTKINADALFFDDYKYGRHRFFNKRNTRTICEVVQESFDNLSTDYIDLFLIHWPWEMTRDMWTELSKRYNDGQIRAIGVSNFLQPHLEYLKEISDITPAVNQFEISPLNKHTDLIDYCRKNKISVQAMSTFSHYRSIEPRNEIFGNPILRNISNNHQKSIAQIVLRWMLQQDIILIPKTWNFEHLKENITIFDFELNEDEMLQIDSLNNKKWLNYNPLGEQWWLPLHLRKWEGFDEWDNYTHRSSMSKFVTKWFGI
;
A
#
# COMPACT_ATOMS: atom_id res chain seq x y z
N MET A 1 -18.77 1.71 -9.84
CA MET A 1 -17.45 1.10 -9.61
C MET A 1 -17.65 -0.23 -8.91
N VAL A 2 -16.89 -1.26 -9.24
CA VAL A 2 -16.92 -2.55 -8.56
C VAL A 2 -16.35 -2.39 -7.15
N GLU A 3 -16.97 -3.03 -6.17
CA GLU A 3 -16.56 -2.98 -4.77
C GLU A 3 -16.29 -4.39 -4.24
N ILE A 4 -15.34 -4.49 -3.32
CA ILE A 4 -15.04 -5.67 -2.52
C ILE A 4 -15.64 -5.46 -1.12
N THR A 5 -16.26 -6.50 -0.56
CA THR A 5 -16.71 -6.49 0.84
C THR A 5 -15.59 -7.03 1.72
N LEU A 6 -15.06 -6.18 2.61
CA LEU A 6 -14.02 -6.56 3.57
C LEU A 6 -14.57 -7.52 4.63
N ASN A 7 -13.68 -8.18 5.38
CA ASN A 7 -14.03 -9.17 6.41
C ASN A 7 -14.95 -8.63 7.54
N ASN A 8 -14.98 -7.32 7.72
CA ASN A 8 -15.83 -6.63 8.70
C ASN A 8 -17.12 -6.04 8.08
N GLY A 9 -17.42 -6.33 6.81
CA GLY A 9 -18.62 -5.88 6.10
C GLY A 9 -18.50 -4.51 5.43
N VAL A 10 -17.40 -3.79 5.59
CA VAL A 10 -17.16 -2.51 4.91
C VAL A 10 -16.96 -2.76 3.42
N LYS A 11 -17.67 -2.01 2.57
CA LYS A 11 -17.48 -2.02 1.13
C LYS A 11 -16.35 -1.07 0.73
N MET A 12 -15.40 -1.56 -0.06
CA MET A 12 -14.23 -0.83 -0.55
C MET A 12 -14.17 -0.89 -2.07
N PRO A 13 -14.00 0.26 -2.78
CA PRO A 13 -13.80 0.24 -4.23
C PRO A 13 -12.58 -0.60 -4.61
N GLN A 14 -12.73 -1.45 -5.64
CA GLN A 14 -11.65 -2.35 -6.09
C GLN A 14 -10.55 -1.62 -6.88
N LEU A 15 -10.83 -0.39 -7.35
CA LEU A 15 -9.84 0.48 -8.01
C LEU A 15 -9.84 1.85 -7.34
N GLY A 16 -8.65 2.34 -7.02
CA GLY A 16 -8.40 3.65 -6.46
C GLY A 16 -7.21 4.37 -7.10
N LEU A 17 -6.89 5.53 -6.57
CA LEU A 17 -5.73 6.33 -6.93
C LEU A 17 -4.72 6.35 -5.77
N GLY A 18 -3.50 5.87 -6.02
CA GLY A 18 -2.37 6.10 -5.13
C GLY A 18 -1.87 7.54 -5.25
N THR A 19 -1.61 8.20 -4.13
CA THR A 19 -1.21 9.63 -4.12
C THR A 19 0.26 9.86 -3.82
N PHE A 20 1.05 8.81 -3.61
CA PHE A 20 2.48 8.95 -3.30
C PHE A 20 3.24 9.67 -4.41
N LEU A 21 3.99 10.72 -4.04
CA LEU A 21 4.79 11.54 -4.96
C LEU A 21 3.98 12.20 -6.11
N ILE A 22 2.69 12.41 -5.97
CA ILE A 22 1.99 13.36 -6.84
C ILE A 22 2.47 14.76 -6.45
N PRO A 23 2.96 15.58 -7.39
CA PRO A 23 3.38 16.93 -7.10
C PRO A 23 2.25 17.76 -6.47
N LYS A 24 2.57 18.56 -5.47
CA LYS A 24 1.56 19.35 -4.71
C LYS A 24 0.70 20.21 -5.62
N ASP A 25 1.31 20.86 -6.62
CA ASP A 25 0.62 21.71 -7.61
C ASP A 25 -0.30 20.93 -8.57
N LYS A 26 -0.18 19.59 -8.63
CA LYS A 26 -1.01 18.72 -9.46
C LYS A 26 -2.09 17.98 -8.67
N LEU A 27 -1.93 17.87 -7.34
CA LEU A 27 -2.75 16.97 -6.54
C LEU A 27 -4.24 17.33 -6.60
N SER A 28 -4.60 18.61 -6.43
CA SER A 28 -6.01 19.04 -6.43
C SER A 28 -6.68 18.77 -7.79
N THR A 29 -6.03 19.13 -8.89
CA THR A 29 -6.53 18.84 -10.24
C THR A 29 -6.67 17.32 -10.46
N THR A 30 -5.66 16.54 -10.07
CA THR A 30 -5.66 15.08 -10.24
C THR A 30 -6.81 14.41 -9.48
N ILE A 31 -7.06 14.81 -8.23
CA ILE A 31 -8.18 14.28 -7.44
C ILE A 31 -9.52 14.63 -8.08
N GLY A 32 -9.70 15.89 -8.52
CA GLY A 32 -10.92 16.32 -9.18
C GLY A 32 -11.19 15.57 -10.49
N GLU A 33 -10.16 15.37 -11.31
CA GLU A 33 -10.25 14.59 -12.57
C GLU A 33 -10.56 13.10 -12.28
N ALA A 34 -9.84 12.49 -11.34
CA ALA A 34 -10.09 11.11 -10.92
C ALA A 34 -11.53 10.93 -10.43
N TYR A 35 -12.03 11.85 -9.60
CA TYR A 35 -13.42 11.79 -9.11
C TYR A 35 -14.44 11.90 -10.25
N ARG A 36 -14.24 12.81 -11.22
CA ARG A 36 -15.11 12.95 -12.42
C ARG A 36 -15.10 11.70 -13.29
N LEU A 37 -13.96 11.00 -13.38
CA LEU A 37 -13.84 9.72 -14.09
C LEU A 37 -14.48 8.55 -13.33
N GLY A 38 -14.87 8.73 -12.06
CA GLY A 38 -15.52 7.71 -11.25
C GLY A 38 -14.67 7.08 -10.15
N TYR A 39 -13.41 7.51 -9.95
CA TYR A 39 -12.64 7.07 -8.80
C TYR A 39 -13.30 7.49 -7.50
N ARG A 40 -13.30 6.58 -6.52
CA ARG A 40 -13.87 6.83 -5.17
C ARG A 40 -12.91 6.43 -4.05
N LEU A 41 -11.81 5.76 -4.34
CA LEU A 41 -10.78 5.36 -3.39
C LEU A 41 -9.51 6.19 -3.64
N PHE A 42 -9.03 6.86 -2.57
CA PHE A 42 -7.77 7.61 -2.55
C PHE A 42 -6.87 7.03 -1.46
N ASP A 43 -5.69 6.56 -1.86
CA ASP A 43 -4.70 5.96 -0.96
C ASP A 43 -3.59 6.96 -0.66
N THR A 44 -3.42 7.29 0.62
CA THR A 44 -2.36 8.14 1.13
C THR A 44 -1.65 7.49 2.32
N ALA A 45 -0.79 8.23 3.00
CA ALA A 45 -0.15 7.88 4.25
C ALA A 45 0.32 9.14 4.98
N TRP A 46 0.43 9.10 6.30
CA TRP A 46 1.06 10.14 7.08
C TRP A 46 2.44 10.53 6.50
N ARG A 47 3.23 9.53 6.13
CA ARG A 47 4.59 9.72 5.57
C ARG A 47 4.63 10.42 4.21
N TYR A 48 3.52 10.52 3.50
CA TYR A 48 3.49 11.20 2.19
C TYR A 48 3.37 12.72 2.33
N HIS A 49 3.07 13.22 3.53
CA HIS A 49 2.89 14.64 3.85
C HIS A 49 1.91 15.37 2.94
N ASN A 50 0.90 14.66 2.45
CA ASN A 50 -0.10 15.18 1.52
C ASN A 50 -1.55 14.98 2.00
N GLU A 51 -1.76 14.50 3.24
CA GLU A 51 -3.10 14.27 3.79
C GLU A 51 -3.92 15.58 3.81
N ALA A 52 -3.32 16.68 4.28
CA ALA A 52 -3.97 18.00 4.30
C ALA A 52 -4.24 18.55 2.88
N ASP A 53 -3.33 18.28 1.94
CA ASP A 53 -3.53 18.66 0.54
C ASP A 53 -4.67 17.85 -0.11
N ILE A 54 -4.86 16.57 0.29
CA ILE A 54 -6.01 15.75 -0.14
C ILE A 54 -7.32 16.34 0.41
N ALA A 55 -7.38 16.65 1.70
CA ALA A 55 -8.56 17.27 2.30
C ALA A 55 -8.93 18.58 1.59
N GLN A 56 -7.92 19.42 1.31
CA GLN A 56 -8.11 20.66 0.57
C GLN A 56 -8.58 20.40 -0.87
N ALA A 57 -8.00 19.39 -1.55
CA ALA A 57 -8.40 19.01 -2.90
C ALA A 57 -9.86 18.55 -3.00
N LEU A 58 -10.35 17.78 -2.01
CA LEU A 58 -11.76 17.40 -1.93
C LEU A 58 -12.65 18.65 -1.83
N LYS A 59 -12.29 19.58 -0.95
CA LYS A 59 -13.02 20.84 -0.76
C LYS A 59 -13.02 21.70 -2.02
N ASP A 60 -11.86 21.89 -2.67
CA ASP A 60 -11.70 22.72 -3.86
C ASP A 60 -12.52 22.18 -5.05
N ASN A 61 -12.71 20.86 -5.11
CA ASN A 61 -13.50 20.21 -6.17
C ASN A 61 -14.96 19.94 -5.77
N GLY A 62 -15.43 20.41 -4.61
CA GLY A 62 -16.80 20.19 -4.14
C GLY A 62 -17.16 18.74 -3.87
N ILE A 63 -16.17 17.91 -3.53
CA ILE A 63 -16.33 16.46 -3.28
C ILE A 63 -16.64 16.27 -1.79
N ASN A 64 -17.81 15.68 -1.50
CA ASN A 64 -18.15 15.38 -0.11
C ASN A 64 -17.28 14.23 0.42
N ARG A 65 -16.83 14.33 1.68
CA ARG A 65 -16.05 13.29 2.36
C ARG A 65 -16.71 11.90 2.32
N LYS A 66 -18.03 11.85 2.47
CA LYS A 66 -18.84 10.61 2.45
C LYS A 66 -18.92 9.93 1.09
N ASP A 67 -18.59 10.63 0.01
CA ASP A 67 -18.67 10.11 -1.34
C ASP A 67 -17.37 9.44 -1.77
N VAL A 68 -16.35 9.44 -0.90
CA VAL A 68 -15.04 8.86 -1.16
C VAL A 68 -14.58 7.95 -0.03
N PHE A 69 -13.76 6.98 -0.37
CA PHE A 69 -13.08 6.08 0.54
C PHE A 69 -11.61 6.52 0.67
N ILE A 70 -11.15 6.84 1.87
CA ILE A 70 -9.77 7.27 2.11
C ILE A 70 -9.03 6.21 2.89
N THR A 71 -7.89 5.78 2.35
CA THR A 71 -6.90 4.96 3.05
C THR A 71 -5.74 5.84 3.49
N THR A 72 -5.38 5.79 4.77
CA THR A 72 -4.11 6.34 5.26
C THR A 72 -3.33 5.31 6.07
N LYS A 73 -2.08 5.64 6.44
CA LYS A 73 -1.15 4.70 7.07
C LYS A 73 -0.30 5.40 8.12
N ILE A 74 -0.11 4.73 9.27
CA ILE A 74 0.88 5.12 10.27
C ILE A 74 2.20 4.36 10.05
N ASN A 75 3.32 5.05 10.24
CA ASN A 75 4.64 4.44 10.26
C ASN A 75 5.35 4.77 11.58
N ALA A 76 6.14 3.85 12.10
CA ALA A 76 6.85 4.02 13.36
C ALA A 76 7.84 5.21 13.35
N ASP A 77 8.38 5.58 12.19
CA ASP A 77 9.25 6.76 12.07
C ASP A 77 8.54 8.08 12.42
N ALA A 78 7.21 8.13 12.31
CA ALA A 78 6.41 9.27 12.75
C ALA A 78 6.58 9.60 14.25
N LEU A 79 6.98 8.64 15.06
CA LEU A 79 7.20 8.80 16.49
C LEU A 79 8.54 9.47 16.82
N PHE A 80 9.47 9.45 15.86
CA PHE A 80 10.85 9.88 16.07
C PHE A 80 11.26 11.10 15.23
N PHE A 81 10.44 11.50 14.24
CA PHE A 81 10.81 12.54 13.29
C PHE A 81 9.71 13.59 13.12
N ASP A 82 10.05 14.86 13.27
CA ASP A 82 9.13 16.01 13.13
C ASP A 82 8.83 16.35 11.66
N ASP A 83 9.79 16.10 10.79
CA ASP A 83 9.68 16.52 9.39
C ASP A 83 10.58 15.66 8.48
N TYR A 84 9.96 14.85 7.66
CA TYR A 84 10.65 14.10 6.61
C TYR A 84 10.69 14.91 5.29
N LYS A 85 10.78 16.22 5.40
CA LYS A 85 10.87 17.08 4.23
C LYS A 85 12.22 16.89 3.56
N TYR A 86 12.23 16.23 2.39
CA TYR A 86 13.41 16.06 1.52
C TYR A 86 14.56 15.19 2.04
N GLY A 87 14.28 14.11 2.77
CA GLY A 87 15.33 13.13 3.13
C GLY A 87 16.32 13.62 4.20
N ARG A 88 16.01 14.68 4.91
CA ARG A 88 16.79 15.14 6.06
C ARG A 88 16.06 14.78 7.34
N HIS A 89 16.54 13.71 8.00
CA HIS A 89 16.09 13.33 9.32
C HIS A 89 16.53 14.38 10.34
N ARG A 90 15.60 15.12 10.91
CA ARG A 90 15.84 15.83 12.18
C ARG A 90 15.41 14.89 13.31
N PHE A 91 16.37 14.32 14.03
CA PHE A 91 16.07 13.58 15.25
C PHE A 91 15.41 14.50 16.27
N PHE A 92 14.30 14.04 16.84
CA PHE A 92 13.81 14.62 18.07
C PHE A 92 14.89 14.49 19.15
N ASN A 93 15.13 15.56 19.86
CA ASN A 93 15.81 15.47 21.14
C ASN A 93 14.95 14.52 22.02
N LYS A 94 15.54 13.58 22.74
CA LYS A 94 14.87 12.56 23.60
C LYS A 94 13.71 13.07 24.49
N ARG A 95 13.46 14.38 24.50
CA ARG A 95 12.40 15.04 25.29
C ARG A 95 11.07 15.22 24.57
N ASN A 96 10.99 14.99 23.24
CA ASN A 96 9.76 15.22 22.44
C ASN A 96 9.44 14.00 21.55
N THR A 97 9.40 12.80 22.13
CA THR A 97 8.84 11.64 21.44
C THR A 97 7.32 11.79 21.37
N ARG A 98 6.77 11.76 20.17
CA ARG A 98 5.32 11.74 19.94
C ARG A 98 4.76 10.38 20.34
N THR A 99 3.55 10.37 20.85
CA THR A 99 2.81 9.13 21.09
C THR A 99 2.14 8.63 19.79
N ILE A 100 1.86 7.35 19.73
CA ILE A 100 1.10 6.76 18.62
C ILE A 100 -0.27 7.43 18.49
N CYS A 101 -0.93 7.70 19.61
CA CYS A 101 -2.20 8.39 19.65
C CYS A 101 -2.14 9.80 19.00
N GLU A 102 -1.09 10.58 19.27
CA GLU A 102 -0.88 11.90 18.65
C GLU A 102 -0.67 11.79 17.14
N VAL A 103 0.12 10.82 16.66
CA VAL A 103 0.35 10.61 15.22
C VAL A 103 -0.91 10.15 14.51
N VAL A 104 -1.69 9.25 15.11
CA VAL A 104 -2.99 8.84 14.57
C VAL A 104 -3.94 10.03 14.53
N GLN A 105 -4.00 10.85 15.60
CA GLN A 105 -4.86 12.04 15.65
C GLN A 105 -4.48 13.06 14.57
N GLU A 106 -3.19 13.26 14.31
CA GLU A 106 -2.71 14.17 13.27
C GLU A 106 -3.24 13.79 11.87
N SER A 107 -3.36 12.48 11.55
CA SER A 107 -3.97 12.06 10.29
C SER A 107 -5.45 12.45 10.19
N PHE A 108 -6.22 12.40 11.29
CA PHE A 108 -7.60 12.90 11.31
C PHE A 108 -7.65 14.42 11.10
N ASP A 109 -6.77 15.16 11.78
CA ASP A 109 -6.69 16.61 11.69
C ASP A 109 -6.28 17.07 10.29
N ASN A 110 -5.25 16.43 9.71
CA ASN A 110 -4.78 16.70 8.36
C ASN A 110 -5.86 16.39 7.31
N LEU A 111 -6.55 15.27 7.43
CA LEU A 111 -7.64 14.88 6.53
C LEU A 111 -8.94 15.66 6.79
N SER A 112 -8.96 16.50 7.85
CA SER A 112 -10.12 17.31 8.25
C SER A 112 -11.40 16.49 8.34
N THR A 113 -11.35 15.35 9.04
CA THR A 113 -12.44 14.36 9.10
C THR A 113 -12.57 13.77 10.50
N ASP A 114 -13.76 13.37 10.88
CA ASP A 114 -14.08 12.66 12.12
C ASP A 114 -14.03 11.13 11.97
N TYR A 115 -13.89 10.62 10.74
CA TYR A 115 -13.72 9.20 10.49
C TYR A 115 -12.73 8.91 9.33
N ILE A 116 -12.06 7.75 9.39
CA ILE A 116 -11.20 7.21 8.32
C ILE A 116 -11.76 5.88 7.86
N ASP A 117 -11.82 5.64 6.53
CA ASP A 117 -12.40 4.41 5.99
C ASP A 117 -11.48 3.21 6.20
N LEU A 118 -10.17 3.36 5.93
CA LEU A 118 -9.16 2.33 6.16
C LEU A 118 -7.88 2.93 6.72
N PHE A 119 -7.44 2.44 7.85
CA PHE A 119 -6.16 2.86 8.45
C PHE A 119 -5.21 1.66 8.53
N LEU A 120 -4.02 1.80 7.93
CA LEU A 120 -3.03 0.72 7.87
C LEU A 120 -1.83 0.99 8.77
N ILE A 121 -1.23 -0.06 9.32
CA ILE A 121 0.18 -0.01 9.71
C ILE A 121 1.00 -0.10 8.42
N HIS A 122 1.85 0.91 8.14
CA HIS A 122 2.53 1.07 6.86
C HIS A 122 3.61 0.01 6.62
N TRP A 123 4.32 -0.40 7.68
CA TRP A 123 5.35 -1.43 7.67
C TRP A 123 5.36 -2.19 8.99
N PRO A 124 5.71 -3.48 9.00
CA PRO A 124 5.94 -4.19 10.24
C PRO A 124 7.13 -3.57 10.99
N TRP A 125 7.01 -3.42 12.32
CA TRP A 125 7.97 -2.76 13.18
C TRP A 125 7.91 -3.31 14.60
N GLU A 126 8.92 -3.07 15.45
CA GLU A 126 8.88 -3.47 16.86
C GLU A 126 7.65 -2.93 17.61
N MET A 127 7.17 -1.76 17.20
CA MET A 127 5.97 -1.11 17.76
C MET A 127 4.65 -1.56 17.11
N THR A 128 4.67 -2.63 16.32
CA THR A 128 3.45 -3.14 15.64
C THR A 128 2.33 -3.39 16.63
N ARG A 129 2.62 -3.97 17.81
CA ARG A 129 1.64 -4.20 18.88
C ARG A 129 0.97 -2.90 19.33
N ASP A 130 1.76 -1.87 19.62
CA ASP A 130 1.24 -0.61 20.16
C ASP A 130 0.45 0.15 19.11
N MET A 131 0.94 0.20 17.85
CA MET A 131 0.21 0.77 16.72
C MET A 131 -1.12 0.03 16.48
N TRP A 132 -1.10 -1.31 16.50
CA TRP A 132 -2.32 -2.10 16.31
C TRP A 132 -3.32 -1.90 17.45
N THR A 133 -2.83 -1.77 18.69
CA THR A 133 -3.67 -1.48 19.86
C THR A 133 -4.40 -0.14 19.71
N GLU A 134 -3.69 0.93 19.31
CA GLU A 134 -4.32 2.25 19.10
C GLU A 134 -5.33 2.21 17.95
N LEU A 135 -4.97 1.60 16.81
CA LEU A 135 -5.90 1.47 15.68
C LEU A 135 -7.14 0.64 16.07
N SER A 136 -6.95 -0.45 16.83
CA SER A 136 -8.06 -1.28 17.32
C SER A 136 -9.01 -0.52 18.24
N LYS A 137 -8.45 0.35 19.12
CA LYS A 137 -9.25 1.23 19.95
C LYS A 137 -10.12 2.17 19.11
N ARG A 138 -9.52 2.89 18.15
CA ARG A 138 -10.24 3.81 17.27
C ARG A 138 -11.27 3.10 16.38
N TYR A 139 -10.99 1.86 15.99
CA TYR A 139 -11.92 1.02 15.25
C TYR A 139 -13.15 0.66 16.12
N ASN A 140 -12.93 0.24 17.36
CA ASN A 140 -14.00 -0.09 18.30
C ASN A 140 -14.84 1.15 18.68
N ASP A 141 -14.22 2.33 18.75
CA ASP A 141 -14.87 3.63 18.99
C ASP A 141 -15.63 4.15 17.74
N GLY A 142 -15.56 3.43 16.60
CA GLY A 142 -16.26 3.78 15.34
C GLY A 142 -15.60 4.93 14.56
N GLN A 143 -14.42 5.41 14.97
CA GLN A 143 -13.69 6.48 14.30
C GLN A 143 -12.96 5.95 13.04
N ILE A 144 -12.58 4.66 13.02
CA ILE A 144 -12.00 3.99 11.86
C ILE A 144 -12.94 2.88 11.41
N ARG A 145 -13.32 2.87 10.13
CA ARG A 145 -14.28 1.88 9.60
C ARG A 145 -13.64 0.50 9.37
N ALA A 146 -12.35 0.47 8.99
CA ALA A 146 -11.56 -0.75 8.82
C ALA A 146 -10.09 -0.50 9.17
N ILE A 147 -9.44 -1.49 9.79
CA ILE A 147 -8.01 -1.46 10.06
C ILE A 147 -7.30 -2.58 9.31
N GLY A 148 -6.06 -2.33 8.92
CA GLY A 148 -5.27 -3.29 8.16
C GLY A 148 -3.77 -3.00 8.26
N VAL A 149 -3.03 -3.65 7.38
CA VAL A 149 -1.57 -3.59 7.38
C VAL A 149 -1.02 -3.40 5.97
N SER A 150 0.22 -2.97 5.87
CA SER A 150 0.95 -2.86 4.61
C SER A 150 2.34 -3.47 4.77
N ASN A 151 2.82 -4.16 3.72
CA ASN A 151 4.12 -4.85 3.70
C ASN A 151 4.26 -5.98 4.73
N PHE A 152 3.15 -6.54 5.21
CA PHE A 152 3.17 -7.68 6.13
C PHE A 152 3.26 -8.98 5.33
N LEU A 153 4.27 -9.78 5.62
CA LEU A 153 4.40 -11.14 5.14
C LEU A 153 3.75 -12.10 6.15
N GLN A 154 3.65 -13.39 5.80
CA GLN A 154 2.98 -14.38 6.63
C GLN A 154 3.44 -14.37 8.10
N PRO A 155 4.76 -14.33 8.45
CA PRO A 155 5.18 -14.27 9.85
C PRO A 155 4.67 -13.05 10.61
N HIS A 156 4.59 -11.91 9.94
CA HIS A 156 4.07 -10.68 10.53
C HIS A 156 2.55 -10.79 10.81
N LEU A 157 1.81 -11.45 9.90
CA LEU A 157 0.38 -11.69 10.07
C LEU A 157 0.10 -12.72 11.18
N GLU A 158 0.93 -13.77 11.29
CA GLU A 158 0.84 -14.71 12.41
C GLU A 158 1.10 -14.02 13.74
N TYR A 159 2.12 -13.15 13.82
CA TYR A 159 2.36 -12.34 15.01
C TYR A 159 1.15 -11.47 15.39
N LEU A 160 0.47 -10.88 14.43
CA LEU A 160 -0.76 -10.11 14.73
C LEU A 160 -1.85 -10.98 15.36
N LYS A 161 -2.01 -12.22 14.93
CA LYS A 161 -2.98 -13.16 15.54
C LYS A 161 -2.64 -13.51 16.99
N GLU A 162 -1.34 -13.53 17.33
CA GLU A 162 -0.92 -13.77 18.71
C GLU A 162 -1.25 -12.61 19.65
N ILE A 163 -1.35 -11.40 19.12
CA ILE A 163 -1.51 -10.18 19.92
C ILE A 163 -2.91 -9.56 19.85
N SER A 164 -3.80 -10.03 18.96
CA SER A 164 -5.13 -9.45 18.75
C SER A 164 -6.11 -10.46 18.12
N ASP A 165 -7.37 -10.38 18.54
CA ASP A 165 -8.49 -11.12 17.93
C ASP A 165 -9.04 -10.41 16.67
N ILE A 166 -8.61 -9.18 16.40
CA ILE A 166 -9.05 -8.43 15.21
C ILE A 166 -8.17 -8.84 14.02
N THR A 167 -8.79 -9.47 13.03
CA THR A 167 -8.13 -9.81 11.77
C THR A 167 -7.99 -8.54 10.90
N PRO A 168 -6.80 -8.25 10.33
CA PRO A 168 -6.65 -7.15 9.39
C PRO A 168 -7.67 -7.26 8.25
N ALA A 169 -8.34 -6.15 7.92
CA ALA A 169 -9.30 -6.15 6.81
C ALA A 169 -8.58 -6.17 5.44
N VAL A 170 -7.40 -5.55 5.37
CA VAL A 170 -6.58 -5.44 4.16
C VAL A 170 -5.12 -5.67 4.50
N ASN A 171 -4.40 -6.36 3.62
CA ASN A 171 -2.94 -6.33 3.55
C ASN A 171 -2.52 -5.72 2.20
N GLN A 172 -1.84 -4.57 2.25
CA GLN A 172 -1.33 -3.87 1.07
C GLN A 172 0.14 -4.20 0.87
N PHE A 173 0.50 -4.81 -0.26
CA PHE A 173 1.90 -5.13 -0.55
C PHE A 173 2.19 -5.06 -2.06
N GLU A 174 3.48 -5.13 -2.40
CA GLU A 174 3.91 -5.13 -3.79
C GLU A 174 3.38 -6.36 -4.52
N ILE A 175 2.70 -6.14 -5.65
CA ILE A 175 2.30 -7.19 -6.59
C ILE A 175 2.57 -6.71 -8.00
N SER A 176 3.30 -7.51 -8.77
CA SER A 176 3.60 -7.25 -10.18
C SER A 176 3.65 -8.57 -10.95
N PRO A 177 3.64 -8.54 -12.29
CA PRO A 177 3.88 -9.76 -13.08
C PRO A 177 5.20 -10.45 -12.77
N LEU A 178 6.22 -9.70 -12.29
CA LEU A 178 7.54 -10.25 -11.94
C LEU A 178 7.59 -10.79 -10.51
N ASN A 179 6.63 -10.43 -9.65
CA ASN A 179 6.53 -10.90 -8.28
C ASN A 179 5.06 -10.99 -7.84
N LYS A 180 4.47 -12.16 -8.08
CA LYS A 180 3.03 -12.40 -7.82
C LYS A 180 2.71 -12.60 -6.33
N HIS A 181 3.66 -13.10 -5.54
CA HIS A 181 3.45 -13.48 -4.12
C HIS A 181 2.30 -14.47 -3.89
N THR A 182 2.19 -15.52 -4.72
CA THR A 182 1.07 -16.48 -4.69
C THR A 182 0.80 -17.00 -3.27
N ASP A 183 1.84 -17.46 -2.57
CA ASP A 183 1.70 -18.03 -1.22
C ASP A 183 1.12 -17.02 -0.21
N LEU A 184 1.53 -15.74 -0.30
CA LEU A 184 1.01 -14.69 0.56
C LEU A 184 -0.43 -14.30 0.21
N ILE A 185 -0.77 -14.26 -1.08
CA ILE A 185 -2.14 -14.02 -1.54
C ILE A 185 -3.06 -15.12 -1.03
N ASP A 186 -2.67 -16.40 -1.18
CA ASP A 186 -3.44 -17.55 -0.73
C ASP A 186 -3.59 -17.57 0.79
N TYR A 187 -2.52 -17.23 1.51
CA TYR A 187 -2.58 -17.05 2.95
C TYR A 187 -3.59 -15.95 3.36
N CYS A 188 -3.55 -14.80 2.71
CA CYS A 188 -4.49 -13.70 2.97
C CYS A 188 -5.94 -14.15 2.71
N ARG A 189 -6.21 -14.77 1.56
CA ARG A 189 -7.55 -15.28 1.21
C ARG A 189 -8.07 -16.28 2.23
N LYS A 190 -7.24 -17.26 2.62
CA LYS A 190 -7.60 -18.26 3.65
C LYS A 190 -7.98 -17.61 4.98
N ASN A 191 -7.37 -16.49 5.31
CA ASN A 191 -7.64 -15.75 6.54
C ASN A 191 -8.63 -14.59 6.36
N LYS A 192 -9.33 -14.51 5.22
CA LYS A 192 -10.31 -13.46 4.89
C LYS A 192 -9.72 -12.04 4.94
N ILE A 193 -8.44 -11.90 4.61
CA ILE A 193 -7.74 -10.62 4.47
C ILE A 193 -7.78 -10.23 3.00
N SER A 194 -8.38 -9.08 2.67
CA SER A 194 -8.37 -8.57 1.31
C SER A 194 -6.96 -8.11 0.92
N VAL A 195 -6.61 -8.36 -0.34
CA VAL A 195 -5.28 -8.03 -0.87
C VAL A 195 -5.36 -6.73 -1.67
N GLN A 196 -4.44 -5.79 -1.39
CA GLN A 196 -4.31 -4.56 -2.17
C GLN A 196 -2.92 -4.46 -2.75
N ALA A 197 -2.84 -4.27 -4.09
CA ALA A 197 -1.57 -4.18 -4.81
C ALA A 197 -1.03 -2.75 -4.80
N MET A 198 0.24 -2.61 -4.42
CA MET A 198 1.01 -1.38 -4.60
C MET A 198 2.25 -1.63 -5.48
N SER A 199 2.91 -0.56 -5.96
CA SER A 199 4.18 -0.62 -6.71
C SER A 199 4.17 -1.53 -7.94
N THR A 200 3.01 -1.72 -8.58
CA THR A 200 2.75 -2.71 -9.64
C THR A 200 3.68 -2.59 -10.85
N PHE A 201 4.06 -1.37 -11.23
CA PHE A 201 4.85 -1.13 -12.44
C PHE A 201 6.30 -0.75 -12.16
N SER A 202 6.58 -0.15 -11.03
CA SER A 202 7.94 0.26 -10.66
C SER A 202 8.00 0.78 -9.23
N HIS A 203 9.19 0.72 -8.68
CA HIS A 203 9.54 1.49 -7.50
C HIS A 203 10.02 2.89 -7.92
N TYR A 204 9.88 3.89 -7.03
CA TYR A 204 10.31 5.27 -7.31
C TYR A 204 11.84 5.42 -7.47
N ARG A 205 12.63 4.41 -7.09
CA ARG A 205 14.11 4.43 -7.13
C ARG A 205 14.71 3.75 -8.34
N SER A 206 13.94 2.95 -9.08
CA SER A 206 14.45 2.19 -10.23
C SER A 206 13.42 2.12 -11.34
N ILE A 207 13.86 2.40 -12.57
CA ILE A 207 13.03 2.33 -13.79
C ILE A 207 13.17 0.98 -14.50
N GLU A 208 14.22 0.20 -14.22
CA GLU A 208 14.50 -1.06 -14.90
C GLU A 208 13.34 -2.06 -14.81
N PRO A 209 12.73 -2.29 -13.63
CA PRO A 209 11.59 -3.22 -13.53
C PRO A 209 10.41 -2.80 -14.39
N ARG A 210 10.17 -1.49 -14.52
CA ARG A 210 9.15 -0.94 -15.40
C ARG A 210 9.47 -1.29 -16.87
N ASN A 211 10.71 -1.08 -17.29
CA ASN A 211 11.13 -1.38 -18.66
C ASN A 211 10.98 -2.88 -18.97
N GLU A 212 11.27 -3.76 -18.00
CA GLU A 212 11.07 -5.19 -18.14
C GLU A 212 9.60 -5.57 -18.35
N ILE A 213 8.69 -4.99 -17.56
CA ILE A 213 7.25 -5.21 -17.68
C ILE A 213 6.74 -4.67 -19.03
N PHE A 214 7.01 -3.41 -19.34
CA PHE A 214 6.49 -2.76 -20.56
C PHE A 214 7.19 -3.22 -21.85
N GLY A 215 8.40 -3.80 -21.73
CA GLY A 215 9.13 -4.43 -22.83
C GLY A 215 8.79 -5.90 -23.07
N ASN A 216 8.02 -6.54 -22.17
CA ASN A 216 7.78 -7.97 -22.19
C ASN A 216 6.97 -8.40 -23.43
N PRO A 217 7.45 -9.40 -24.23
CA PRO A 217 6.77 -9.81 -25.44
C PRO A 217 5.41 -10.49 -25.19
N ILE A 218 5.26 -11.23 -24.09
CA ILE A 218 3.98 -11.87 -23.72
C ILE A 218 2.93 -10.79 -23.45
N LEU A 219 3.25 -9.82 -22.57
CA LEU A 219 2.34 -8.72 -22.26
C LEU A 219 2.00 -7.88 -23.47
N ARG A 220 2.97 -7.67 -24.38
CA ARG A 220 2.74 -6.93 -25.65
C ARG A 220 1.79 -7.70 -26.58
N ASN A 221 1.94 -9.02 -26.69
CA ASN A 221 1.05 -9.84 -27.52
C ASN A 221 -0.39 -9.80 -27.00
N ILE A 222 -0.60 -9.99 -25.70
CA ILE A 222 -1.92 -9.89 -25.05
C ILE A 222 -2.50 -8.49 -25.23
N SER A 223 -1.70 -7.45 -25.02
CA SER A 223 -2.06 -6.05 -25.25
C SER A 223 -2.61 -5.79 -26.65
N ASN A 224 -1.93 -6.30 -27.68
CA ASN A 224 -2.35 -6.18 -29.06
C ASN A 224 -3.67 -6.91 -29.35
N ASN A 225 -3.85 -8.12 -28.82
CA ASN A 225 -5.07 -8.92 -29.01
C ASN A 225 -6.30 -8.20 -28.44
N HIS A 226 -6.18 -7.57 -27.27
CA HIS A 226 -7.26 -6.84 -26.61
C HIS A 226 -7.39 -5.37 -27.04
N GLN A 227 -6.45 -4.84 -27.85
CA GLN A 227 -6.36 -3.39 -28.16
C GLN A 227 -6.33 -2.53 -26.90
N LYS A 228 -5.65 -3.02 -25.85
CA LYS A 228 -5.47 -2.38 -24.54
C LYS A 228 -3.99 -2.16 -24.29
N SER A 229 -3.65 -1.17 -23.47
CA SER A 229 -2.25 -0.97 -23.07
C SER A 229 -1.76 -2.09 -22.16
N ILE A 230 -0.43 -2.26 -22.09
CA ILE A 230 0.19 -3.20 -21.15
C ILE A 230 -0.22 -2.87 -19.70
N ALA A 231 -0.37 -1.58 -19.36
CA ALA A 231 -0.84 -1.18 -18.05
C ALA A 231 -2.26 -1.73 -17.77
N GLN A 232 -3.18 -1.60 -18.72
CA GLN A 232 -4.54 -2.14 -18.60
C GLN A 232 -4.54 -3.67 -18.48
N ILE A 233 -3.71 -4.37 -19.25
CA ILE A 233 -3.57 -5.83 -19.16
C ILE A 233 -3.13 -6.25 -17.75
N VAL A 234 -2.08 -5.63 -17.21
CA VAL A 234 -1.56 -5.96 -15.88
C VAL A 234 -2.57 -5.61 -14.77
N LEU A 235 -3.25 -4.46 -14.87
CA LEU A 235 -4.31 -4.10 -13.92
C LEU A 235 -5.49 -5.07 -14.02
N ARG A 236 -5.92 -5.47 -15.22
CA ARG A 236 -7.01 -6.44 -15.42
C ARG A 236 -6.64 -7.82 -14.87
N TRP A 237 -5.40 -8.27 -15.08
CA TRP A 237 -4.89 -9.53 -14.52
C TRP A 237 -5.01 -9.59 -12.99
N MET A 238 -4.70 -8.49 -12.28
CA MET A 238 -4.88 -8.42 -10.83
C MET A 238 -6.35 -8.29 -10.44
N LEU A 239 -7.14 -7.50 -11.19
CA LEU A 239 -8.57 -7.30 -10.93
C LEU A 239 -9.33 -8.62 -10.95
N GLN A 240 -9.03 -9.51 -11.89
CA GLN A 240 -9.65 -10.85 -12.02
C GLN A 240 -9.26 -11.82 -10.90
N GLN A 241 -8.29 -11.45 -10.10
CA GLN A 241 -7.87 -12.18 -8.90
C GLN A 241 -8.40 -11.55 -7.61
N ASP A 242 -9.43 -10.69 -7.68
CA ASP A 242 -10.03 -9.97 -6.55
C ASP A 242 -9.01 -9.10 -5.78
N ILE A 243 -7.98 -8.61 -6.45
CA ILE A 243 -6.98 -7.73 -5.87
C ILE A 243 -7.46 -6.26 -6.02
N ILE A 244 -7.35 -5.50 -4.94
CA ILE A 244 -7.65 -4.06 -4.93
C ILE A 244 -6.45 -3.31 -5.52
N LEU A 245 -6.71 -2.34 -6.41
CA LEU A 245 -5.71 -1.65 -7.21
C LEU A 245 -5.63 -0.17 -6.84
N ILE A 246 -4.40 0.35 -6.73
CA ILE A 246 -4.14 1.78 -6.47
C ILE A 246 -3.03 2.33 -7.37
N PRO A 247 -3.13 2.21 -8.70
CA PRO A 247 -2.14 2.79 -9.59
C PRO A 247 -2.01 4.30 -9.35
N LYS A 248 -0.76 4.81 -9.36
CA LYS A 248 -0.47 6.22 -9.16
C LYS A 248 -0.19 6.90 -10.51
N THR A 249 -0.89 7.99 -10.76
CA THR A 249 -0.62 8.89 -11.87
C THR A 249 -1.19 10.29 -11.59
N TRP A 250 -0.67 11.31 -12.27
CA TRP A 250 -1.25 12.65 -12.36
C TRP A 250 -1.48 13.07 -13.83
N ASN A 251 -1.37 12.12 -14.75
CA ASN A 251 -1.69 12.30 -16.15
C ASN A 251 -3.13 11.88 -16.39
N PHE A 252 -3.94 12.78 -16.97
CA PHE A 252 -5.36 12.56 -17.18
C PHE A 252 -5.64 11.34 -18.08
N GLU A 253 -4.86 11.17 -19.15
CA GLU A 253 -5.05 10.03 -20.07
C GLU A 253 -4.74 8.69 -19.34
N HIS A 254 -3.73 8.65 -18.47
CA HIS A 254 -3.46 7.47 -17.67
C HIS A 254 -4.54 7.22 -16.60
N LEU A 255 -5.17 8.28 -16.02
CA LEU A 255 -6.33 8.10 -15.15
C LEU A 255 -7.48 7.43 -15.88
N LYS A 256 -7.79 7.93 -17.08
CA LYS A 256 -8.83 7.39 -17.95
C LYS A 256 -8.52 5.96 -18.39
N GLU A 257 -7.28 5.69 -18.77
CA GLU A 257 -6.80 4.38 -19.16
C GLU A 257 -6.93 3.37 -18.00
N ASN A 258 -6.44 3.71 -16.81
CA ASN A 258 -6.45 2.83 -15.65
C ASN A 258 -7.87 2.47 -15.16
N ILE A 259 -8.86 3.34 -15.35
CA ILE A 259 -10.25 3.03 -14.97
C ILE A 259 -10.99 2.24 -16.06
N THR A 260 -10.50 2.25 -17.31
CA THR A 260 -11.11 1.52 -18.43
C THR A 260 -10.55 0.10 -18.50
N ILE A 261 -10.73 -0.67 -17.41
CA ILE A 261 -10.27 -2.07 -17.26
C ILE A 261 -11.40 -3.04 -16.91
N PHE A 262 -12.63 -2.54 -16.85
CA PHE A 262 -13.83 -3.34 -16.52
C PHE A 262 -14.59 -3.80 -17.78
N ASP A 263 -14.17 -3.40 -18.95
CA ASP A 263 -14.83 -3.59 -20.24
C ASP A 263 -14.26 -4.75 -21.09
N PHE A 264 -13.30 -5.51 -20.55
CA PHE A 264 -12.72 -6.69 -21.18
C PHE A 264 -12.29 -7.72 -20.13
N GLU A 265 -12.03 -8.95 -20.57
CA GLU A 265 -11.56 -10.05 -19.72
C GLU A 265 -10.37 -10.75 -20.37
N LEU A 266 -9.41 -11.14 -19.53
CA LEU A 266 -8.33 -12.05 -19.92
C LEU A 266 -8.84 -13.49 -19.78
N ASN A 267 -8.57 -14.33 -20.77
CA ASN A 267 -8.89 -15.74 -20.69
C ASN A 267 -7.87 -16.51 -19.82
N GLU A 268 -8.16 -17.78 -19.53
CA GLU A 268 -7.32 -18.59 -18.64
C GLU A 268 -5.88 -18.72 -19.14
N ASP A 269 -5.69 -18.91 -20.47
CA ASP A 269 -4.35 -19.02 -21.06
C ASP A 269 -3.55 -17.72 -20.91
N GLU A 270 -4.18 -16.57 -21.11
CA GLU A 270 -3.55 -15.26 -20.92
C GLU A 270 -3.18 -15.02 -19.45
N MET A 271 -4.07 -15.39 -18.52
CA MET A 271 -3.80 -15.33 -17.08
C MET A 271 -2.58 -16.20 -16.72
N LEU A 272 -2.50 -17.44 -17.21
CA LEU A 272 -1.37 -18.34 -16.99
C LEU A 272 -0.06 -17.83 -17.65
N GLN A 273 -0.14 -17.23 -18.84
CA GLN A 273 1.02 -16.62 -19.49
C GLN A 273 1.57 -15.45 -18.64
N ILE A 274 0.72 -14.61 -18.08
CA ILE A 274 1.16 -13.52 -17.19
C ILE A 274 1.74 -14.10 -15.89
N ASP A 275 1.11 -15.11 -15.31
CA ASP A 275 1.58 -15.81 -14.12
C ASP A 275 2.97 -16.42 -14.31
N SER A 276 3.30 -16.88 -15.52
CA SER A 276 4.61 -17.47 -15.87
C SER A 276 5.77 -16.46 -15.83
N LEU A 277 5.48 -15.16 -15.82
CA LEU A 277 6.49 -14.11 -15.70
C LEU A 277 7.05 -13.97 -14.28
N ASN A 278 6.41 -14.59 -13.30
CA ASN A 278 6.80 -14.52 -11.89
C ASN A 278 8.19 -15.13 -11.68
N ASN A 279 9.16 -14.28 -11.45
CA ASN A 279 10.55 -14.65 -11.13
C ASN A 279 10.95 -14.27 -9.71
N LYS A 280 9.96 -13.90 -8.86
CA LYS A 280 10.11 -13.46 -7.47
C LYS A 280 10.97 -12.19 -7.33
N LYS A 281 11.01 -11.36 -8.35
CA LYS A 281 11.81 -10.12 -8.38
C LYS A 281 11.05 -8.98 -7.69
N TRP A 282 11.53 -8.59 -6.54
CA TRP A 282 11.02 -7.41 -5.84
C TRP A 282 11.31 -6.13 -6.62
N LEU A 283 10.29 -5.30 -6.82
CA LEU A 283 10.43 -3.95 -7.40
C LEU A 283 10.72 -2.92 -6.32
N ASN A 284 10.31 -3.20 -5.09
CA ASN A 284 10.49 -2.41 -3.89
C ASN A 284 11.41 -3.14 -2.90
N TYR A 285 11.21 -2.97 -1.61
CA TYR A 285 11.95 -3.66 -0.56
C TYR A 285 11.34 -5.02 -0.25
N ASN A 286 12.19 -6.04 -0.13
CA ASN A 286 11.79 -7.27 0.52
C ASN A 286 11.64 -7.01 2.04
N PRO A 287 10.43 -7.12 2.64
CA PRO A 287 10.24 -6.87 4.06
C PRO A 287 11.00 -7.83 4.98
N LEU A 288 11.46 -8.97 4.46
CA LEU A 288 12.29 -9.94 5.21
C LEU A 288 13.78 -9.60 5.17
N GLY A 289 14.23 -8.84 4.18
CA GLY A 289 15.65 -8.46 4.03
C GLY A 289 16.16 -7.55 5.15
N GLU A 290 15.27 -7.02 5.97
CA GLU A 290 15.56 -6.15 7.10
C GLU A 290 14.94 -6.73 8.38
N GLN A 291 15.45 -7.87 8.86
CA GLN A 291 14.91 -8.63 10.00
C GLN A 291 14.82 -7.85 11.33
N TRP A 292 15.46 -6.70 11.45
CA TRP A 292 15.39 -5.83 12.62
C TRP A 292 13.97 -5.28 12.92
N TRP A 293 13.03 -5.39 11.98
CA TRP A 293 11.62 -5.01 12.14
C TRP A 293 10.81 -6.07 12.87
N LEU A 294 11.30 -7.31 12.93
CA LEU A 294 10.64 -8.38 13.63
C LEU A 294 10.99 -8.32 15.12
N PRO A 295 10.02 -8.56 16.02
CA PRO A 295 10.31 -8.87 17.40
C PRO A 295 11.40 -9.94 17.48
N LEU A 296 12.30 -9.84 18.48
CA LEU A 296 13.47 -10.72 18.60
C LEU A 296 13.14 -12.22 18.51
N HIS A 297 11.97 -12.65 19.04
CA HIS A 297 11.53 -14.05 19.01
C HIS A 297 11.10 -14.52 17.62
N LEU A 298 10.77 -13.62 16.69
CA LEU A 298 10.40 -13.95 15.31
C LEU A 298 11.59 -13.91 14.34
N ARG A 299 12.76 -13.39 14.76
CA ARG A 299 13.95 -13.28 13.90
C ARG A 299 14.60 -14.63 13.56
N LYS A 300 14.19 -15.72 14.19
CA LYS A 300 14.72 -17.09 14.02
C LYS A 300 13.73 -18.04 13.36
N TRP A 301 12.77 -17.55 12.63
CA TRP A 301 11.75 -18.40 12.00
C TRP A 301 12.38 -19.20 10.84
N GLU A 302 12.28 -20.54 10.92
CA GLU A 302 12.77 -21.44 9.90
C GLU A 302 12.01 -21.17 8.57
N GLY A 303 12.74 -21.02 7.47
CA GLY A 303 12.20 -20.64 6.16
C GLY A 303 12.63 -19.26 5.66
N PHE A 304 13.34 -18.49 6.47
CA PHE A 304 13.93 -17.21 6.04
C PHE A 304 15.21 -17.39 5.21
N ASP A 305 15.89 -18.54 5.30
CA ASP A 305 17.20 -18.78 4.67
C ASP A 305 17.17 -18.76 3.14
N GLU A 306 16.03 -19.06 2.53
CA GLU A 306 15.90 -18.99 1.06
C GLU A 306 15.86 -17.56 0.50
N TRP A 307 15.69 -16.55 1.34
CA TRP A 307 15.52 -15.14 0.95
C TRP A 307 16.80 -14.31 1.09
N ASP A 308 17.86 -14.87 1.70
CA ASP A 308 19.13 -14.19 1.98
C ASP A 308 19.92 -13.74 0.74
N ASN A 309 19.60 -14.21 -0.44
CA ASN A 309 20.29 -13.87 -1.68
C ASN A 309 19.93 -12.48 -2.27
N TYR A 310 18.99 -11.73 -1.65
CA TYR A 310 18.54 -10.42 -2.14
C TYR A 310 18.88 -9.26 -1.20
N THR A 311 19.88 -9.41 -0.33
CA THR A 311 20.30 -8.36 0.60
C THR A 311 21.01 -7.21 -0.09
N HIS A 312 20.27 -6.22 -0.57
CA HIS A 312 20.81 -4.86 -0.61
C HIS A 312 20.63 -4.26 0.79
N ARG A 313 21.71 -4.27 1.57
CA ARG A 313 21.78 -3.56 2.87
C ARG A 313 21.41 -2.09 2.63
N SER A 314 20.22 -1.69 3.07
CA SER A 314 19.82 -0.29 2.97
C SER A 314 20.74 0.57 3.84
N SER A 315 20.92 1.83 3.45
CA SER A 315 21.68 2.82 4.22
C SER A 315 21.12 3.03 5.64
N MET A 316 19.85 2.63 5.89
CA MET A 316 19.19 2.72 7.19
C MET A 316 19.67 1.67 8.20
N SER A 317 19.92 0.42 7.79
CA SER A 317 20.44 -0.60 8.72
C SER A 317 21.80 -0.20 9.28
N LYS A 318 22.67 0.34 8.45
CA LYS A 318 23.97 0.90 8.89
C LYS A 318 23.83 2.09 9.84
N PHE A 319 22.76 2.86 9.68
CA PHE A 319 22.48 4.02 10.50
C PHE A 319 22.01 3.63 11.90
N VAL A 320 21.06 2.70 12.01
CA VAL A 320 20.52 2.20 13.29
C VAL A 320 21.62 1.49 14.11
N THR A 321 22.38 0.59 13.50
CA THR A 321 23.51 -0.09 14.17
C THR A 321 24.57 0.90 14.66
N LYS A 322 24.87 1.94 13.90
CA LYS A 322 25.89 2.95 14.24
C LYS A 322 25.48 3.87 15.39
N TRP A 323 24.18 4.16 15.53
CA TRP A 323 23.68 5.17 16.48
C TRP A 323 22.96 4.61 17.70
N PHE A 324 22.45 3.41 17.65
CA PHE A 324 21.70 2.79 18.75
C PHE A 324 22.41 1.58 19.37
N GLY A 325 23.54 1.12 18.80
CA GLY A 325 24.35 0.05 19.38
C GLY A 325 23.62 -1.30 19.46
N ILE A 326 22.66 -1.53 18.54
CA ILE A 326 21.88 -2.77 18.45
C ILE A 326 22.32 -3.59 17.25
#